data_91cc31a134f26b9a323b57af32e10a35
#
_entry.id   91cc31a134f26b9a323b57af32e10a35
#
_cell.length_a   1.000
_cell.length_b   1.000
_cell.length_c   1.000
_cell.angle_alpha   90.00
_cell.angle_beta   90.00
_cell.angle_gamma   90.00
#
_symmetry.space_group_name_H-M   'P 1'
#
loop_
_entity.id
_entity.type
_entity.pdbx_description
1 polymer ?
#
loop_
_entity_poly.entity_id
_entity_poly.type
_entity_poly.pdbx_seq_one_letter_code
_entity_poly.pdbx_strand_id
1 'polypeptide(L)'
;MKNLFNISSFLFCMIIFSSCSSSLIKGTWQYDGGIYNGRSQKASSEFQMKRKYSANSYEAYMLEGNNPPDLYNSGIYEIKGDSVFITSTFSSRPSQNTDVTFAYKYSIFQGRLTLNGILPNGMIVEEYWKRVK
;
A
#
# COMPACT_ATOMS: atom_id res chain seq x y z
N MET A 1 62.87 6.58 26.30
CA MET A 1 61.99 6.79 25.11
C MET A 1 60.70 6.08 25.34
N LYS A 2 59.65 6.80 25.58
CA LYS A 2 58.33 6.21 25.81
C LYS A 2 57.51 6.43 24.53
N ASN A 3 57.26 5.37 23.80
CA ASN A 3 56.37 5.39 22.65
C ASN A 3 54.94 5.36 23.15
N LEU A 4 54.26 6.50 23.06
CA LEU A 4 52.85 6.60 23.26
C LEU A 4 52.14 6.13 21.98
N PHE A 5 51.64 4.92 22.02
CA PHE A 5 50.71 4.38 21.01
C PHE A 5 49.36 5.05 21.22
N ASN A 6 49.06 6.05 20.41
CA ASN A 6 47.69 6.59 20.28
C ASN A 6 46.83 5.58 19.50
N ILE A 7 46.07 4.80 20.22
CA ILE A 7 44.99 4.02 19.65
C ILE A 7 43.80 4.96 19.48
N SER A 8 43.70 5.54 18.29
CA SER A 8 42.54 6.27 17.86
C SER A 8 41.40 5.22 17.62
N SER A 9 40.54 5.11 18.61
CA SER A 9 39.32 4.30 18.52
C SER A 9 38.39 4.95 17.48
N PHE A 10 38.42 4.43 16.27
CA PHE A 10 37.50 4.81 15.22
C PHE A 10 36.15 4.17 15.54
N LEU A 11 35.33 4.92 16.29
CA LEU A 11 33.94 4.52 16.56
C LEU A 11 33.15 4.63 15.25
N PHE A 12 33.09 3.53 14.51
CA PHE A 12 32.26 3.40 13.31
C PHE A 12 30.81 3.38 13.75
N CYS A 13 30.18 4.56 13.73
CA CYS A 13 28.75 4.69 13.99
C CYS A 13 28.01 4.05 12.84
N MET A 14 27.62 2.76 12.98
CA MET A 14 26.69 2.11 12.09
C MET A 14 25.34 2.82 12.25
N ILE A 15 25.07 3.78 11.37
CA ILE A 15 23.74 4.33 11.21
C ILE A 15 22.91 3.24 10.53
N ILE A 16 22.17 2.51 11.35
CA ILE A 16 21.15 1.59 10.84
C ILE A 16 20.04 2.46 10.28
N PHE A 17 20.07 2.68 8.96
CA PHE A 17 18.91 3.20 8.25
C PHE A 17 17.82 2.12 8.30
N SER A 18 17.01 2.12 9.35
CA SER A 18 15.74 1.41 9.29
C SER A 18 14.87 2.18 8.30
N SER A 19 14.97 1.82 7.04
CA SER A 19 14.07 2.26 6.00
C SER A 19 12.67 1.84 6.39
N CYS A 20 11.84 2.81 6.81
CA CYS A 20 10.44 2.55 7.12
C CYS A 20 9.72 2.24 5.81
N SER A 21 9.50 0.93 5.52
CA SER A 21 8.91 0.46 4.26
C SER A 21 7.51 1.04 4.00
N SER A 22 6.79 1.50 5.05
CA SER A 22 5.52 2.22 4.92
C SER A 22 5.65 3.55 4.16
N SER A 23 6.84 4.17 4.13
CA SER A 23 7.06 5.42 3.41
C SER A 23 6.93 5.29 1.89
N LEU A 24 7.20 4.09 1.34
CA LEU A 24 7.13 3.84 -0.11
C LEU A 24 5.69 3.76 -0.62
N ILE A 25 4.77 3.21 0.17
CA ILE A 25 3.37 3.08 -0.22
C ILE A 25 2.58 4.38 0.04
N LYS A 26 3.04 5.24 0.93
CA LYS A 26 2.39 6.53 1.22
C LYS A 26 2.15 7.34 -0.05
N GLY A 27 1.01 7.99 -0.10
CA GLY A 27 0.60 8.81 -1.23
C GLY A 27 -0.70 8.34 -1.82
N THR A 28 -1.05 8.89 -2.97
CA THR A 28 -2.29 8.60 -3.65
C THR A 28 -2.03 7.74 -4.88
N TRP A 29 -2.83 6.70 -5.00
CA TRP A 29 -2.78 5.74 -6.08
C TRP A 29 -4.13 5.65 -6.76
N GLN A 30 -4.12 5.51 -8.09
CA GLN A 30 -5.31 5.30 -8.89
C GLN A 30 -5.34 3.88 -9.42
N TYR A 31 -6.49 3.22 -9.29
CA TYR A 31 -6.70 1.88 -9.82
C TYR A 31 -6.51 1.84 -11.33
N ASP A 32 -5.71 0.90 -11.80
CA ASP A 32 -5.30 0.77 -13.20
C ASP A 32 -5.58 -0.64 -13.78
N GLY A 33 -6.55 -1.32 -13.20
CA GLY A 33 -6.93 -2.65 -13.62
C GLY A 33 -6.38 -3.75 -12.72
N GLY A 34 -6.71 -4.98 -13.08
CA GLY A 34 -6.29 -6.14 -12.30
C GLY A 34 -6.60 -7.46 -13.01
N ILE A 35 -6.26 -8.54 -12.34
CA ILE A 35 -6.55 -9.91 -12.76
C ILE A 35 -7.25 -10.61 -11.58
N TYR A 36 -8.42 -11.14 -11.80
CA TYR A 36 -9.25 -11.80 -10.78
C TYR A 36 -9.58 -13.22 -11.23
N ASN A 37 -9.07 -14.23 -10.51
CA ASN A 37 -9.16 -15.63 -10.91
C ASN A 37 -8.75 -15.87 -12.37
N GLY A 38 -7.67 -15.23 -12.80
CA GLY A 38 -7.14 -15.35 -14.17
C GLY A 38 -7.84 -14.50 -15.22
N ARG A 39 -8.87 -13.73 -14.84
CA ARG A 39 -9.60 -12.85 -15.77
C ARG A 39 -9.13 -11.41 -15.63
N SER A 40 -8.64 -10.82 -16.71
CA SER A 40 -8.25 -9.42 -16.75
C SER A 40 -9.45 -8.50 -16.67
N GLN A 41 -9.34 -7.46 -15.85
CA GLN A 41 -10.30 -6.38 -15.73
C GLN A 41 -9.59 -5.06 -15.94
N LYS A 42 -10.10 -4.24 -16.84
CA LYS A 42 -9.62 -2.87 -17.06
C LYS A 42 -10.25 -1.93 -16.03
N ALA A 43 -9.54 -0.85 -15.73
CA ALA A 43 -10.13 0.26 -14.98
C ALA A 43 -11.32 0.83 -15.76
N SER A 44 -12.36 1.29 -15.02
CA SER A 44 -13.53 1.91 -15.64
C SER A 44 -13.17 3.21 -16.36
N SER A 45 -13.84 3.49 -17.47
CA SER A 45 -13.79 4.80 -18.16
C SER A 45 -14.80 5.80 -17.58
N GLU A 46 -15.77 5.33 -16.80
CA GLU A 46 -16.87 6.16 -16.27
C GLU A 46 -16.52 6.78 -14.91
N PHE A 47 -15.67 6.10 -14.12
CA PHE A 47 -15.26 6.57 -12.80
C PHE A 47 -13.81 6.19 -12.52
N GLN A 48 -13.18 6.89 -11.58
CA GLN A 48 -11.85 6.59 -11.08
C GLN A 48 -11.94 6.12 -9.63
N MET A 49 -11.19 5.07 -9.30
CA MET A 49 -10.98 4.68 -7.91
C MET A 49 -9.59 5.12 -7.47
N LYS A 50 -9.53 5.88 -6.38
CA LYS A 50 -8.28 6.34 -5.79
C LYS A 50 -8.16 5.85 -4.35
N ARG A 51 -6.96 5.52 -3.96
CA ARG A 51 -6.64 5.14 -2.58
C ARG A 51 -5.48 5.99 -2.09
N LYS A 52 -5.68 6.66 -0.96
CA LYS A 52 -4.66 7.45 -0.29
C LYS A 52 -4.16 6.71 0.93
N TYR A 53 -2.88 6.40 0.95
CA TYR A 53 -2.21 5.83 2.11
C TYR A 53 -1.50 6.94 2.89
N SER A 54 -1.81 7.03 4.18
CA SER A 54 -1.13 7.87 5.17
C SER A 54 -0.12 7.03 5.96
N ALA A 55 0.29 7.43 7.16
CA ALA A 55 1.32 6.68 7.91
C ALA A 55 0.91 5.24 8.26
N ASN A 56 -0.34 5.04 8.68
CA ASN A 56 -0.88 3.75 9.13
C ASN A 56 -2.37 3.57 8.79
N SER A 57 -2.92 4.47 7.99
CA SER A 57 -4.32 4.44 7.58
C SER A 57 -4.47 4.68 6.09
N TYR A 58 -5.61 4.31 5.53
CA TYR A 58 -5.93 4.57 4.14
C TYR A 58 -7.38 5.04 4.00
N GLU A 59 -7.61 5.76 2.92
CA GLU A 59 -8.92 6.19 2.46
C GLU A 59 -9.08 5.86 0.99
N ALA A 60 -10.22 5.31 0.61
CA ALA A 60 -10.53 4.95 -0.76
C ALA A 60 -11.73 5.74 -1.26
N TYR A 61 -11.54 6.40 -2.38
CA TYR A 61 -12.51 7.32 -2.99
C TYR A 61 -12.89 6.85 -4.38
N MET A 62 -14.16 7.09 -4.72
CA MET A 62 -14.66 7.01 -6.08
C MET A 62 -14.88 8.44 -6.61
N LEU A 63 -14.37 8.71 -7.79
CA LEU A 63 -14.52 10.00 -8.49
C LEU A 63 -15.30 9.76 -9.78
N GLU A 64 -16.45 10.40 -9.90
CA GLU A 64 -17.35 10.28 -11.05
C GLU A 64 -17.71 11.67 -11.60
N GLY A 65 -17.27 11.96 -12.81
CA GLY A 65 -17.51 13.24 -13.45
C GLY A 65 -17.02 14.43 -12.61
N ASN A 66 -17.86 15.42 -12.45
CA ASN A 66 -17.62 16.62 -11.64
C ASN A 66 -18.20 16.50 -10.21
N ASN A 67 -18.67 15.32 -9.82
CA ASN A 67 -19.20 15.09 -8.48
C ASN A 67 -18.09 15.17 -7.43
N PRO A 68 -18.41 15.56 -6.19
CA PRO A 68 -17.45 15.46 -5.09
C PRO A 68 -16.94 14.03 -4.93
N PRO A 69 -15.68 13.81 -4.51
CA PRO A 69 -15.16 12.48 -4.22
C PRO A 69 -16.04 11.75 -3.19
N ASP A 70 -16.39 10.52 -3.48
CA ASP A 70 -17.18 9.66 -2.59
C ASP A 70 -16.26 8.72 -1.82
N LEU A 71 -16.16 8.91 -0.50
CA LEU A 71 -15.43 8.00 0.38
C LEU A 71 -16.23 6.71 0.53
N TYR A 72 -15.78 5.63 -0.11
CA TYR A 72 -16.50 4.35 -0.06
C TYR A 72 -15.87 3.33 0.88
N ASN A 73 -14.60 3.51 1.25
CA ASN A 73 -13.90 2.58 2.15
C ASN A 73 -12.75 3.28 2.85
N SER A 74 -12.48 2.91 4.08
CA SER A 74 -11.29 3.35 4.81
C SER A 74 -10.90 2.34 5.89
N GLY A 75 -9.70 2.46 6.39
CA GLY A 75 -9.21 1.59 7.43
C GLY A 75 -7.75 1.83 7.79
N ILE A 76 -7.14 0.77 8.28
CA ILE A 76 -5.74 0.76 8.69
C ILE A 76 -4.95 -0.21 7.82
N TYR A 77 -3.65 0.00 7.74
CA TYR A 77 -2.74 -0.94 7.10
C TYR A 77 -1.42 -1.04 7.86
N GLU A 78 -0.74 -2.14 7.67
CA GLU A 78 0.56 -2.43 8.26
C GLU A 78 1.46 -3.07 7.21
N ILE A 79 2.72 -2.65 7.15
CA ILE A 79 3.75 -3.24 6.29
C ILE A 79 4.63 -4.17 7.12
N LYS A 80 4.79 -5.40 6.64
CA LYS A 80 5.74 -6.37 7.19
C LYS A 80 6.52 -6.99 6.02
N GLY A 81 7.77 -6.59 5.85
CA GLY A 81 8.60 -7.06 4.75
C GLY A 81 7.99 -6.69 3.38
N ASP A 82 7.74 -7.68 2.55
CA ASP A 82 7.12 -7.55 1.23
C ASP A 82 5.59 -7.66 1.25
N SER A 83 4.99 -7.70 2.44
CA SER A 83 3.57 -7.87 2.63
C SER A 83 2.93 -6.61 3.21
N VAL A 84 1.72 -6.32 2.77
CA VAL A 84 0.84 -5.30 3.33
C VAL A 84 -0.42 -5.97 3.84
N PHE A 85 -0.78 -5.65 5.10
CA PHE A 85 -2.00 -6.11 5.76
C PHE A 85 -2.98 -4.96 5.81
N ILE A 86 -4.12 -5.11 5.16
CA ILE A 86 -5.13 -4.06 5.01
C ILE A 86 -6.39 -4.49 5.74
N THR A 87 -6.84 -3.67 6.68
CA THR A 87 -8.07 -3.91 7.44
C THR A 87 -9.05 -2.77 7.19
N SER A 88 -10.19 -3.06 6.56
CA SER A 88 -11.27 -2.10 6.40
C SER A 88 -12.02 -1.92 7.70
N THR A 89 -12.15 -0.69 8.16
CA THR A 89 -12.94 -0.34 9.36
C THR A 89 -14.20 0.43 9.03
N PHE A 90 -14.29 0.97 7.81
CA PHE A 90 -15.46 1.66 7.29
C PHE A 90 -15.72 1.25 5.84
N SER A 91 -16.99 1.02 5.53
CA SER A 91 -17.47 0.84 4.15
C SER A 91 -18.82 1.54 4.01
N SER A 92 -18.99 2.33 2.95
CA SER A 92 -20.28 2.98 2.61
C SER A 92 -21.34 1.96 2.20
N ARG A 93 -20.90 0.77 1.80
CA ARG A 93 -21.79 -0.37 1.53
C ARG A 93 -21.48 -1.45 2.55
N PRO A 94 -22.48 -1.91 3.34
CA PRO A 94 -22.26 -3.01 4.26
C PRO A 94 -21.59 -4.18 3.56
N SER A 95 -20.45 -4.60 4.08
CA SER A 95 -19.64 -5.67 3.53
C SER A 95 -19.33 -6.68 4.63
N GLN A 96 -19.37 -7.96 4.28
CA GLN A 96 -18.91 -9.04 5.16
C GLN A 96 -17.40 -8.94 5.44
N ASN A 97 -16.69 -8.08 4.71
CA ASN A 97 -15.26 -7.91 4.81
C ASN A 97 -14.84 -6.73 5.72
N THR A 98 -15.80 -6.04 6.36
CA THR A 98 -15.49 -5.02 7.36
C THR A 98 -14.88 -5.68 8.59
N ASP A 99 -13.79 -5.11 9.11
CA ASP A 99 -12.97 -5.63 10.22
C ASP A 99 -12.26 -6.96 9.92
N VAL A 100 -12.18 -7.33 8.65
CA VAL A 100 -11.36 -8.46 8.17
C VAL A 100 -10.05 -7.93 7.59
N THR A 101 -8.94 -8.57 7.94
CA THR A 101 -7.61 -8.22 7.43
C THR A 101 -7.30 -9.04 6.19
N PHE A 102 -6.97 -8.37 5.11
CA PHE A 102 -6.46 -8.96 3.87
C PHE A 102 -4.94 -8.83 3.83
N ALA A 103 -4.26 -9.91 3.52
CA ALA A 103 -2.81 -9.91 3.32
C ALA A 103 -2.49 -9.93 1.83
N TYR A 104 -1.67 -8.97 1.39
CA TYR A 104 -1.17 -8.90 0.03
C TYR A 104 0.34 -8.86 0.03
N LYS A 105 0.96 -9.52 -0.94
CA LYS A 105 2.31 -9.17 -1.35
C LYS A 105 2.24 -7.92 -2.21
N TYR A 106 3.17 -7.01 -2.04
CA TYR A 106 3.21 -5.77 -2.81
C TYR A 106 4.58 -5.53 -3.44
N SER A 107 4.58 -4.84 -4.55
CA SER A 107 5.78 -4.29 -5.15
C SER A 107 5.50 -2.92 -5.71
N ILE A 108 6.50 -2.04 -5.65
CA ILE A 108 6.43 -0.69 -6.21
C ILE A 108 7.59 -0.53 -7.17
N PHE A 109 7.27 -0.27 -8.42
CA PHE A 109 8.26 -0.09 -9.48
C PHE A 109 7.78 0.95 -10.48
N GLN A 110 8.61 1.97 -10.72
CA GLN A 110 8.33 3.03 -11.70
C GLN A 110 6.93 3.66 -11.58
N GLY A 111 6.53 4.01 -10.35
CA GLY A 111 5.23 4.63 -10.09
C GLY A 111 4.04 3.67 -10.16
N ARG A 112 4.28 2.37 -10.20
CA ARG A 112 3.25 1.34 -10.19
C ARG A 112 3.32 0.52 -8.90
N LEU A 113 2.19 0.41 -8.22
CA LEU A 113 1.97 -0.50 -7.10
C LEU A 113 1.22 -1.73 -7.61
N THR A 114 1.77 -2.90 -7.37
CA THR A 114 1.12 -4.19 -7.63
C THR A 114 0.80 -4.87 -6.31
N LEU A 115 -0.45 -5.31 -6.15
CA LEU A 115 -0.94 -6.06 -4.99
C LEU A 115 -1.34 -7.46 -5.43
N ASN A 116 -0.77 -8.49 -4.80
CA ASN A 116 -1.09 -9.89 -5.06
C ASN A 116 -1.60 -10.55 -3.80
N GLY A 117 -2.73 -11.20 -3.85
CA GLY A 117 -3.30 -11.88 -2.70
C GLY A 117 -4.36 -12.91 -3.04
N ILE A 118 -4.76 -13.63 -2.00
CA ILE A 118 -5.91 -14.54 -2.05
C ILE A 118 -6.89 -14.03 -1.01
N LEU A 119 -8.10 -13.70 -1.47
CA LEU A 119 -9.18 -13.24 -0.59
C LEU A 119 -9.73 -14.39 0.26
N PRO A 120 -10.44 -14.11 1.38
CA PRO A 120 -11.04 -15.15 2.21
C PRO A 120 -11.98 -16.10 1.49
N ASN A 121 -12.63 -15.65 0.41
CA ASN A 121 -13.46 -16.49 -0.46
C ASN A 121 -12.68 -17.35 -1.46
N GLY A 122 -11.33 -17.32 -1.41
CA GLY A 122 -10.44 -18.06 -2.31
C GLY A 122 -10.14 -17.36 -3.65
N MET A 123 -10.67 -16.17 -3.88
CA MET A 123 -10.38 -15.40 -5.11
C MET A 123 -8.92 -15.00 -5.16
N ILE A 124 -8.24 -15.36 -6.24
CA ILE A 124 -6.87 -14.94 -6.52
C ILE A 124 -6.92 -13.57 -7.19
N VAL A 125 -6.20 -12.62 -6.62
CA VAL A 125 -6.26 -11.20 -7.01
C VAL A 125 -4.86 -10.68 -7.31
N GLU A 126 -4.75 -9.98 -8.43
CA GLU A 126 -3.60 -9.15 -8.77
C GLU A 126 -4.12 -7.78 -9.21
N GLU A 127 -3.82 -6.74 -8.45
CA GLU A 127 -4.28 -5.38 -8.73
C GLU A 127 -3.13 -4.47 -9.08
N TYR A 128 -3.39 -3.56 -10.01
CA TYR A 128 -2.45 -2.55 -10.47
C TYR A 128 -2.95 -1.16 -10.12
N TRP A 129 -2.07 -0.38 -9.52
CA TRP A 129 -2.34 0.98 -9.10
C TRP A 129 -1.22 1.88 -9.61
N LYS A 130 -1.56 3.00 -10.21
CA LYS A 130 -0.58 4.00 -10.64
C LYS A 130 -0.54 5.16 -9.66
N ARG A 131 0.67 5.66 -9.38
CA ARG A 131 0.85 6.82 -8.52
C ARG A 131 0.29 8.06 -9.19
N VAL A 132 -0.47 8.83 -8.43
CA VAL A 132 -1.03 10.12 -8.85
C VAL A 132 -0.67 11.20 -7.84
N LYS A 133 -0.67 12.42 -8.31
CA LYS A 133 -0.37 13.58 -7.46
C LYS A 133 -1.61 14.05 -6.71
#